data_f50f07175596011f8062e3c2d5f202c5
#
_entry.id   f50f07175596011f8062e3c2d5f202c5
#
_cell.length_a   1.000
_cell.length_b   1.000
_cell.length_c   1.000
_cell.angle_alpha   90.00
_cell.angle_beta   90.00
_cell.angle_gamma   90.00
#
_symmetry.space_group_name_H-M   'P 1'
#
loop_
_entity.id
_entity.type
_entity.pdbx_description
1 polymer ?
#
loop_
_entity_poly.entity_id
_entity_poly.type
_entity_poly.pdbx_seq_one_letter_code
_entity_poly.pdbx_strand_id
1 'polypeptide(L)'
;MSMTISAVDCHYSITGSGPPLFLTHGIGAAQDAWRFMLPKLSKHFTVVTYDLRGHGKSSVTHKNFTLDELVLDLEKIREKIKFEKAHFAGHSLGGMIVPAYALKFPEHTISVGLLSTVAGRSEEDSEKVWKVIHEMEKNGIEKTLQTLTNRWFTDEFIKNNPDLVERRLKQVVDTDPEVFLNVFKIYAKTEMLPWLKNISKPCLLLTGEHDGGCSPKHNEIMANEIKDSKLVILPKYKHSFLX
;
A
#
# COMPACT_ATOMS: atom_id res chain seq x y z
N MET A 1 23.49 -14.55 -13.17
CA MET A 1 22.43 -15.52 -12.83
C MET A 1 21.09 -14.80 -12.88
N SER A 2 20.17 -15.24 -13.73
CA SER A 2 18.81 -14.73 -13.76
C SER A 2 18.13 -15.15 -12.44
N MET A 3 17.78 -14.18 -11.59
CA MET A 3 16.98 -14.48 -10.41
C MET A 3 15.60 -14.93 -10.89
N THR A 4 15.24 -16.15 -10.56
CA THR A 4 13.90 -16.66 -10.88
C THR A 4 12.89 -15.90 -9.99
N ILE A 5 12.05 -15.10 -10.60
CA ILE A 5 10.97 -14.39 -9.91
C ILE A 5 9.99 -15.46 -9.39
N SER A 6 9.82 -15.55 -8.07
CA SER A 6 8.92 -16.54 -7.48
C SER A 6 7.97 -15.92 -6.46
N ALA A 7 6.68 -16.25 -6.58
CA ALA A 7 5.66 -15.85 -5.62
C ALA A 7 5.78 -16.66 -4.33
N VAL A 8 5.60 -16.00 -3.19
CA VAL A 8 5.56 -16.68 -1.87
C VAL A 8 4.10 -16.93 -1.43
N ASP A 9 3.92 -17.84 -0.48
CA ASP A 9 2.61 -18.07 0.15
C ASP A 9 2.42 -17.05 1.27
N CYS A 10 1.72 -15.98 0.96
CA CYS A 10 1.39 -14.96 1.95
C CYS A 10 0.27 -15.41 2.88
N HIS A 11 0.37 -15.04 4.14
CA HIS A 11 -0.69 -15.24 5.13
C HIS A 11 -1.86 -14.31 4.80
N TYR A 12 -3.08 -14.86 4.72
CA TYR A 12 -4.27 -14.07 4.39
C TYR A 12 -5.48 -14.49 5.23
N SER A 13 -6.49 -13.63 5.26
CA SER A 13 -7.77 -13.86 5.94
C SER A 13 -8.90 -13.49 4.98
N ILE A 14 -10.04 -14.18 5.12
CA ILE A 14 -11.24 -13.95 4.31
C ILE A 14 -12.40 -13.66 5.26
N THR A 15 -13.13 -12.59 5.01
CA THR A 15 -14.26 -12.16 5.85
C THR A 15 -15.42 -11.66 4.98
N GLY A 16 -16.64 -12.05 5.33
CA GLY A 16 -17.84 -11.57 4.64
C GLY A 16 -18.24 -12.41 3.45
N SER A 17 -19.18 -11.90 2.67
CA SER A 17 -19.71 -12.57 1.49
C SER A 17 -20.13 -11.53 0.45
N GLY A 18 -20.03 -11.89 -0.84
CA GLY A 18 -20.31 -11.00 -1.98
C GLY A 18 -19.14 -10.98 -2.95
N PRO A 19 -19.09 -10.00 -3.86
CA PRO A 19 -17.98 -9.90 -4.82
C PRO A 19 -16.63 -9.83 -4.09
N PRO A 20 -15.58 -10.48 -4.63
CA PRO A 20 -14.27 -10.46 -3.99
C PRO A 20 -13.62 -9.08 -3.98
N LEU A 21 -13.06 -8.68 -2.84
CA LEU A 21 -12.31 -7.43 -2.67
C LEU A 21 -11.00 -7.73 -1.92
N PHE A 22 -9.88 -7.54 -2.60
CA PHE A 22 -8.55 -7.69 -2.00
C PHE A 22 -8.06 -6.35 -1.47
N LEU A 23 -7.53 -6.36 -0.25
CA LEU A 23 -7.01 -5.15 0.41
C LEU A 23 -5.53 -5.32 0.72
N THR A 24 -4.70 -4.48 0.11
CA THR A 24 -3.23 -4.52 0.19
C THR A 24 -2.72 -3.38 1.08
N HIS A 25 -2.02 -3.73 2.15
CA HIS A 25 -1.48 -2.74 3.11
C HIS A 25 -0.20 -2.07 2.60
N GLY A 26 0.28 -1.08 3.34
CA GLY A 26 1.48 -0.32 3.03
C GLY A 26 2.73 -0.79 3.79
N ILE A 27 3.81 -0.02 3.66
CA ILE A 27 5.14 -0.29 4.22
C ILE A 27 5.07 -0.54 5.74
N GLY A 28 5.67 -1.65 6.19
CA GLY A 28 5.80 -1.95 7.63
C GLY A 28 4.47 -2.07 8.36
N ALA A 29 3.41 -2.43 7.65
CA ALA A 29 2.08 -2.68 8.23
C ALA A 29 1.77 -4.18 8.15
N ALA A 30 0.52 -4.54 8.35
CA ALA A 30 0.03 -5.91 8.24
C ALA A 30 -1.45 -5.87 7.85
N GLN A 31 -2.04 -7.02 7.58
CA GLN A 31 -3.44 -7.11 7.18
C GLN A 31 -4.42 -6.47 8.19
N ASP A 32 -4.04 -6.38 9.46
CA ASP A 32 -4.87 -5.75 10.48
C ASP A 32 -5.00 -4.23 10.33
N ALA A 33 -4.26 -3.61 9.42
CA ALA A 33 -4.46 -2.20 9.05
C ALA A 33 -5.92 -1.93 8.63
N TRP A 34 -6.58 -2.95 8.11
CA TRP A 34 -7.95 -2.86 7.59
C TRP A 34 -9.04 -3.14 8.64
N ARG A 35 -8.67 -3.43 9.88
CA ARG A 35 -9.59 -3.90 10.93
C ARG A 35 -10.82 -3.01 11.15
N PHE A 36 -10.67 -1.69 11.01
CA PHE A 36 -11.78 -0.75 11.19
C PHE A 36 -12.72 -0.68 9.97
N MET A 37 -12.22 -1.08 8.81
CA MET A 37 -13.00 -1.10 7.56
C MET A 37 -13.77 -2.42 7.41
N LEU A 38 -13.22 -3.53 7.94
CA LEU A 38 -13.78 -4.87 7.76
C LEU A 38 -15.26 -4.98 8.15
N PRO A 39 -15.72 -4.43 9.31
CA PRO A 39 -17.13 -4.59 9.69
C PRO A 39 -18.15 -3.99 8.71
N LYS A 40 -17.72 -2.97 7.95
CA LYS A 40 -18.58 -2.34 6.93
C LYS A 40 -18.42 -3.06 5.59
N LEU A 41 -17.18 -3.28 5.16
CA LEU A 41 -16.90 -3.87 3.85
C LEU A 41 -17.41 -5.31 3.75
N SER A 42 -17.27 -6.10 4.81
CA SER A 42 -17.68 -7.51 4.83
C SER A 42 -19.20 -7.73 4.71
N LYS A 43 -19.99 -6.67 4.85
CA LYS A 43 -21.45 -6.73 4.61
C LYS A 43 -21.78 -6.76 3.11
N HIS A 44 -20.83 -6.36 2.27
CA HIS A 44 -21.06 -6.18 0.83
C HIS A 44 -20.08 -6.98 -0.04
N PHE A 45 -18.95 -7.42 0.54
CA PHE A 45 -17.86 -8.06 -0.19
C PHE A 45 -17.35 -9.29 0.56
N THR A 46 -16.81 -10.24 -0.20
CA THR A 46 -15.88 -11.23 0.34
C THR A 46 -14.53 -10.53 0.40
N VAL A 47 -14.14 -10.04 1.58
CA VAL A 47 -12.93 -9.24 1.77
C VAL A 47 -11.75 -10.16 2.06
N VAL A 48 -10.71 -10.06 1.24
CA VAL A 48 -9.43 -10.76 1.42
C VAL A 48 -8.39 -9.72 1.88
N THR A 49 -7.87 -9.90 3.09
CA THR A 49 -6.73 -9.12 3.59
C THR A 49 -5.53 -10.04 3.71
N TYR A 50 -4.33 -9.54 3.50
CA TYR A 50 -3.14 -10.38 3.58
C TYR A 50 -1.93 -9.57 4.04
N ASP A 51 -0.94 -10.28 4.55
CA ASP A 51 0.36 -9.71 4.93
C ASP A 51 1.29 -9.78 3.71
N LEU A 52 1.87 -8.67 3.31
CA LEU A 52 2.91 -8.66 2.25
C LEU A 52 4.07 -9.55 2.67
N ARG A 53 4.80 -10.11 1.69
CA ARG A 53 6.00 -10.93 2.00
C ARG A 53 6.91 -10.19 2.99
N GLY A 54 7.38 -10.91 4.00
CA GLY A 54 8.25 -10.34 5.05
C GLY A 54 7.56 -9.46 6.08
N HIS A 55 6.21 -9.33 6.00
CA HIS A 55 5.41 -8.55 6.95
C HIS A 55 4.47 -9.49 7.72
N GLY A 56 4.09 -9.11 8.93
CA GLY A 56 3.13 -9.86 9.72
C GLY A 56 3.52 -11.34 9.86
N LYS A 57 2.65 -12.22 9.36
CA LYS A 57 2.88 -13.68 9.40
C LYS A 57 3.39 -14.25 8.07
N SER A 58 3.62 -13.41 7.07
CA SER A 58 4.11 -13.87 5.76
C SER A 58 5.62 -14.04 5.76
N SER A 59 6.07 -15.15 5.20
CA SER A 59 7.50 -15.43 5.05
C SER A 59 8.12 -14.57 3.93
N VAL A 60 9.43 -14.60 3.84
CA VAL A 60 10.20 -13.98 2.75
C VAL A 60 11.33 -14.94 2.35
N THR A 61 11.52 -15.14 1.06
CA THR A 61 12.56 -16.04 0.54
C THR A 61 13.89 -15.32 0.35
N HIS A 62 13.84 -14.03 -0.01
CA HIS A 62 14.99 -13.15 -0.12
C HIS A 62 14.53 -11.70 0.10
N LYS A 63 15.41 -10.88 0.61
CA LYS A 63 15.02 -9.52 1.05
C LYS A 63 15.08 -8.45 -0.05
N ASN A 64 15.67 -8.78 -1.22
CA ASN A 64 15.80 -7.86 -2.36
C ASN A 64 14.70 -8.07 -3.41
N PHE A 65 13.50 -8.38 -2.96
CA PHE A 65 12.36 -8.59 -3.87
C PHE A 65 11.92 -7.28 -4.52
N THR A 66 11.12 -7.42 -5.56
CA THR A 66 10.69 -6.32 -6.45
C THR A 66 9.19 -6.07 -6.36
N LEU A 67 8.73 -4.97 -6.98
CA LEU A 67 7.28 -4.70 -7.13
C LEU A 67 6.59 -5.85 -7.88
N ASP A 68 7.23 -6.38 -8.94
CA ASP A 68 6.67 -7.50 -9.71
C ASP A 68 6.44 -8.74 -8.85
N GLU A 69 7.33 -9.01 -7.91
CA GLU A 69 7.16 -10.14 -6.99
C GLU A 69 5.99 -9.92 -6.03
N LEU A 70 5.78 -8.69 -5.57
CA LEU A 70 4.62 -8.34 -4.74
C LEU A 70 3.32 -8.51 -5.53
N VAL A 71 3.32 -8.18 -6.82
CA VAL A 71 2.19 -8.39 -7.73
C VAL A 71 1.91 -9.89 -7.91
N LEU A 72 2.96 -10.71 -8.07
CA LEU A 72 2.82 -12.18 -8.23
C LEU A 72 2.33 -12.85 -6.94
N ASP A 73 2.71 -12.34 -5.77
CA ASP A 73 2.18 -12.83 -4.49
C ASP A 73 0.67 -12.64 -4.41
N LEU A 74 0.20 -11.48 -4.84
CA LEU A 74 -1.24 -11.16 -4.87
C LEU A 74 -1.98 -12.10 -5.83
N GLU A 75 -1.43 -12.34 -7.02
CA GLU A 75 -2.01 -13.28 -7.98
C GLU A 75 -2.07 -14.70 -7.40
N LYS A 76 -1.00 -15.13 -6.73
CA LYS A 76 -0.96 -16.46 -6.10
C LYS A 76 -2.08 -16.63 -5.07
N ILE A 77 -2.39 -15.60 -4.28
CA ILE A 77 -3.52 -15.65 -3.32
C ILE A 77 -4.84 -15.80 -4.10
N ARG A 78 -5.05 -14.96 -5.14
CA ARG A 78 -6.28 -15.01 -5.94
C ARG A 78 -6.50 -16.41 -6.55
N GLU A 79 -5.45 -16.98 -7.15
CA GLU A 79 -5.48 -18.33 -7.72
C GLU A 79 -5.82 -19.39 -6.68
N LYS A 80 -5.18 -19.30 -5.51
CA LYS A 80 -5.37 -20.26 -4.41
C LYS A 80 -6.81 -20.26 -3.88
N ILE A 81 -7.42 -19.07 -3.82
CA ILE A 81 -8.81 -18.89 -3.39
C ILE A 81 -9.79 -19.18 -4.54
N LYS A 82 -9.30 -19.21 -5.79
CA LYS A 82 -10.08 -19.52 -7.00
C LYS A 82 -11.11 -18.45 -7.37
N PHE A 83 -10.82 -17.18 -7.12
CA PHE A 83 -11.65 -16.09 -7.62
C PHE A 83 -11.23 -15.78 -9.07
N GLU A 84 -12.20 -15.84 -9.99
CA GLU A 84 -11.94 -15.51 -11.41
C GLU A 84 -11.56 -14.05 -11.56
N LYS A 85 -12.32 -13.15 -10.91
CA LYS A 85 -12.11 -11.69 -10.96
C LYS A 85 -12.37 -11.10 -9.58
N ALA A 86 -11.72 -9.95 -9.29
CA ALA A 86 -11.90 -9.28 -8.01
C ALA A 86 -11.71 -7.75 -8.15
N HIS A 87 -12.17 -7.04 -7.14
CA HIS A 87 -11.81 -5.65 -6.90
C HIS A 87 -10.50 -5.66 -6.09
N PHE A 88 -9.61 -4.69 -6.34
CA PHE A 88 -8.34 -4.58 -5.63
C PHE A 88 -8.16 -3.16 -5.13
N ALA A 89 -7.90 -3.00 -3.84
CA ALA A 89 -7.59 -1.69 -3.27
C ALA A 89 -6.32 -1.78 -2.42
N GLY A 90 -5.48 -0.77 -2.50
CA GLY A 90 -4.23 -0.75 -1.76
C GLY A 90 -3.91 0.61 -1.18
N HIS A 91 -3.33 0.60 0.01
CA HIS A 91 -2.93 1.80 0.74
C HIS A 91 -1.41 2.01 0.62
N SER A 92 -0.98 3.21 0.27
CA SER A 92 0.43 3.60 0.20
C SER A 92 1.18 2.73 -0.81
N LEU A 93 2.16 1.91 -0.38
CA LEU A 93 2.82 0.93 -1.26
C LEU A 93 1.79 -0.03 -1.89
N GLY A 94 0.78 -0.44 -1.11
CA GLY A 94 -0.33 -1.26 -1.65
C GLY A 94 -1.01 -0.58 -2.83
N GLY A 95 -1.09 0.77 -2.80
CA GLY A 95 -1.61 1.59 -3.89
C GLY A 95 -0.70 1.67 -5.11
N MET A 96 0.51 1.10 -5.04
CA MET A 96 1.39 0.89 -6.20
C MET A 96 1.27 -0.56 -6.71
N ILE A 97 1.07 -1.50 -5.78
CA ILE A 97 0.94 -2.93 -6.11
C ILE A 97 -0.34 -3.18 -6.92
N VAL A 98 -1.50 -2.66 -6.46
CA VAL A 98 -2.77 -3.00 -7.09
C VAL A 98 -2.95 -2.43 -8.51
N PRO A 99 -2.51 -1.19 -8.85
CA PRO A 99 -2.57 -0.76 -10.25
C PRO A 99 -1.56 -1.51 -11.13
N ALA A 100 -0.38 -1.86 -10.61
CA ALA A 100 0.58 -2.72 -11.33
C ALA A 100 -0.03 -4.10 -11.60
N TYR A 101 -0.75 -4.65 -10.60
CA TYR A 101 -1.52 -5.90 -10.75
C TYR A 101 -2.55 -5.77 -11.87
N ALA A 102 -3.34 -4.69 -11.87
CA ALA A 102 -4.40 -4.48 -12.86
C ALA A 102 -3.85 -4.38 -14.29
N LEU A 103 -2.65 -3.85 -14.46
CA LEU A 103 -1.98 -3.80 -15.77
C LEU A 103 -1.49 -5.17 -16.21
N LYS A 104 -0.98 -5.96 -15.27
CA LYS A 104 -0.43 -7.29 -15.56
C LYS A 104 -1.52 -8.34 -15.76
N PHE A 105 -2.64 -8.22 -15.01
CA PHE A 105 -3.76 -9.16 -15.00
C PHE A 105 -5.10 -8.43 -15.19
N PRO A 106 -5.27 -7.72 -16.32
CA PRO A 106 -6.53 -6.96 -16.54
C PRO A 106 -7.77 -7.85 -16.61
N GLU A 107 -7.63 -9.09 -17.08
CA GLU A 107 -8.72 -10.07 -17.14
C GLU A 107 -9.22 -10.48 -15.76
N HIS A 108 -8.39 -10.38 -14.73
CA HIS A 108 -8.74 -10.74 -13.34
C HIS A 108 -9.17 -9.53 -12.48
N THR A 109 -9.14 -8.32 -13.06
CA THR A 109 -9.42 -7.07 -12.35
C THR A 109 -10.78 -6.51 -12.72
N ILE A 110 -11.61 -6.21 -11.71
CA ILE A 110 -12.90 -5.53 -11.86
C ILE A 110 -12.71 -4.02 -11.70
N SER A 111 -12.07 -3.58 -10.64
CA SER A 111 -11.77 -2.17 -10.36
C SER A 111 -10.56 -2.04 -9.43
N VAL A 112 -10.01 -0.83 -9.33
CA VAL A 112 -8.79 -0.54 -8.58
C VAL A 112 -9.00 0.63 -7.62
N GLY A 113 -8.57 0.48 -6.37
CA GLY A 113 -8.56 1.56 -5.38
C GLY A 113 -7.11 1.96 -5.04
N LEU A 114 -6.75 3.19 -5.40
CA LEU A 114 -5.45 3.78 -5.10
C LEU A 114 -5.61 4.69 -3.87
N LEU A 115 -5.22 4.21 -2.70
CA LEU A 115 -5.48 4.88 -1.41
C LEU A 115 -4.18 5.45 -0.82
N SER A 116 -4.08 6.78 -0.67
CA SER A 116 -2.87 7.49 -0.19
C SER A 116 -1.60 6.95 -0.84
N THR A 117 -1.58 6.96 -2.17
CA THR A 117 -0.41 6.58 -2.95
C THR A 117 0.02 7.77 -3.82
N VAL A 118 1.09 7.60 -4.60
CA VAL A 118 1.73 8.73 -5.28
C VAL A 118 2.31 8.35 -6.63
N ALA A 119 2.16 9.27 -7.58
CA ALA A 119 2.90 9.27 -8.85
C ALA A 119 3.16 10.73 -9.24
N GLY A 120 4.08 10.95 -10.17
CA GLY A 120 4.41 12.29 -10.64
C GLY A 120 5.20 13.11 -9.62
N ARG A 121 6.07 12.46 -8.86
CA ARG A 121 6.96 13.18 -7.94
C ARG A 121 7.92 14.08 -8.68
N SER A 122 8.10 15.30 -8.15
CA SER A 122 9.20 16.17 -8.57
C SER A 122 10.53 15.60 -8.08
N GLU A 123 11.64 16.12 -8.60
CA GLU A 123 12.97 15.76 -8.10
C GLU A 123 13.06 16.05 -6.60
N GLU A 124 12.57 17.21 -6.18
CA GLU A 124 12.55 17.61 -4.76
C GLU A 124 11.78 16.61 -3.89
N ASP A 125 10.59 16.17 -4.34
CA ASP A 125 9.79 15.19 -3.59
C ASP A 125 10.51 13.84 -3.51
N SER A 126 11.14 13.44 -4.59
CA SER A 126 11.93 12.20 -4.66
C SER A 126 13.12 12.28 -3.67
N GLU A 127 13.85 13.38 -3.68
CA GLU A 127 14.97 13.62 -2.76
C GLU A 127 14.55 13.51 -1.29
N LYS A 128 13.38 14.06 -0.95
CA LYS A 128 12.83 13.98 0.42
C LYS A 128 12.62 12.53 0.86
N VAL A 129 12.12 11.68 -0.04
CA VAL A 129 11.92 10.25 0.25
C VAL A 129 13.27 9.56 0.43
N TRP A 130 14.22 9.79 -0.49
CA TRP A 130 15.55 9.18 -0.41
C TRP A 130 16.32 9.65 0.83
N LYS A 131 16.15 10.90 1.24
CA LYS A 131 16.76 11.40 2.48
C LYS A 131 16.31 10.58 3.70
N VAL A 132 15.01 10.26 3.78
CA VAL A 132 14.49 9.43 4.88
C VAL A 132 15.11 8.02 4.82
N ILE A 133 15.22 7.43 3.63
CA ILE A 133 15.84 6.11 3.45
C ILE A 133 17.30 6.13 3.91
N HIS A 134 18.09 7.12 3.47
CA HIS A 134 19.49 7.25 3.86
C HIS A 134 19.65 7.46 5.38
N GLU A 135 18.74 8.21 6.00
CA GLU A 135 18.73 8.36 7.47
C GLU A 135 18.49 7.02 8.17
N MET A 136 17.54 6.22 7.67
CA MET A 136 17.28 4.89 8.21
C MET A 136 18.49 3.96 8.07
N GLU A 137 19.14 4.00 6.89
CA GLU A 137 20.34 3.18 6.62
C GLU A 137 21.50 3.55 7.55
N LYS A 138 21.68 4.84 7.80
CA LYS A 138 22.78 5.37 8.60
C LYS A 138 22.54 5.21 10.10
N ASN A 139 21.34 5.52 10.56
CA ASN A 139 21.03 5.70 11.98
C ASN A 139 20.08 4.63 12.55
N GLY A 140 19.53 3.76 11.68
CA GLY A 140 18.56 2.75 12.08
C GLY A 140 17.11 3.28 11.99
N ILE A 141 16.18 2.37 11.74
CA ILE A 141 14.77 2.68 11.54
C ILE A 141 14.16 3.35 12.78
N GLU A 142 14.51 2.85 13.97
CA GLU A 142 13.94 3.35 15.23
C GLU A 142 14.14 4.85 15.41
N LYS A 143 15.29 5.39 14.98
CA LYS A 143 15.60 6.82 15.10
C LYS A 143 14.76 7.71 14.17
N THR A 144 14.13 7.13 13.19
CA THR A 144 13.26 7.86 12.23
C THR A 144 11.77 7.74 12.57
N LEU A 145 11.40 6.99 13.60
CA LEU A 145 9.98 6.75 13.94
C LEU A 145 9.21 8.05 14.22
N GLN A 146 9.84 9.03 14.87
CA GLN A 146 9.17 10.31 15.13
C GLN A 146 8.83 11.04 13.82
N THR A 147 9.76 11.01 12.86
CA THR A 147 9.53 11.61 11.53
C THR A 147 8.36 10.92 10.82
N LEU A 148 8.33 9.58 10.86
CA LEU A 148 7.24 8.78 10.27
C LEU A 148 5.91 9.07 10.96
N THR A 149 5.91 9.14 12.30
CA THR A 149 4.70 9.42 13.09
C THR A 149 4.08 10.76 12.66
N ASN A 150 4.90 11.79 12.56
CA ASN A 150 4.45 13.15 12.21
C ASN A 150 3.93 13.23 10.76
N ARG A 151 4.46 12.40 9.86
CA ARG A 151 3.98 12.30 8.48
C ARG A 151 2.65 11.57 8.38
N TRP A 152 2.47 10.52 9.19
CA TRP A 152 1.33 9.61 9.07
C TRP A 152 0.08 10.08 9.79
N PHE A 153 0.25 10.72 10.96
CA PHE A 153 -0.87 11.07 11.87
C PHE A 153 -0.94 12.56 12.13
N THR A 154 -2.15 13.06 12.35
CA THR A 154 -2.35 14.43 12.84
C THR A 154 -2.02 14.50 14.33
N ASP A 155 -1.66 15.69 14.82
CA ASP A 155 -1.36 15.90 16.24
C ASP A 155 -2.57 15.51 17.10
N GLU A 156 -3.77 15.85 16.64
CA GLU A 156 -5.03 15.50 17.30
C GLU A 156 -5.19 13.97 17.40
N PHE A 157 -4.91 13.25 16.31
CA PHE A 157 -4.98 11.79 16.32
C PHE A 157 -4.00 11.19 17.31
N ILE A 158 -2.74 11.66 17.29
CA ILE A 158 -1.66 11.17 18.20
C ILE A 158 -2.10 11.35 19.65
N LYS A 159 -2.64 12.54 19.98
CA LYS A 159 -3.10 12.87 21.34
C LYS A 159 -4.26 11.98 21.79
N ASN A 160 -5.23 11.75 20.91
CA ASN A 160 -6.46 11.05 21.26
C ASN A 160 -6.36 9.52 21.14
N ASN A 161 -5.37 9.00 20.41
CA ASN A 161 -5.25 7.57 20.11
C ASN A 161 -3.80 7.09 20.26
N PRO A 162 -3.14 7.32 21.42
CA PRO A 162 -1.73 6.95 21.58
C PRO A 162 -1.49 5.43 21.37
N ASP A 163 -2.42 4.60 21.83
CA ASP A 163 -2.30 3.14 21.72
C ASP A 163 -2.29 2.68 20.24
N LEU A 164 -3.09 3.35 19.40
CA LEU A 164 -3.13 3.02 17.95
C LEU A 164 -1.83 3.45 17.26
N VAL A 165 -1.29 4.59 17.67
CA VAL A 165 0.00 5.09 17.17
C VAL A 165 1.11 4.13 17.59
N GLU A 166 1.17 3.77 18.87
CA GLU A 166 2.17 2.82 19.41
C GLU A 166 2.09 1.48 18.68
N ARG A 167 0.88 0.93 18.51
CA ARG A 167 0.66 -0.31 17.77
C ARG A 167 1.23 -0.22 16.34
N ARG A 168 0.99 0.91 15.66
CA ARG A 168 1.49 1.12 14.29
C ARG A 168 3.01 1.19 14.25
N LEU A 169 3.62 1.88 15.21
CA LEU A 169 5.08 1.99 15.30
C LEU A 169 5.72 0.64 15.65
N LYS A 170 5.05 -0.13 16.51
CA LYS A 170 5.51 -1.48 16.85
C LYS A 170 5.56 -2.37 15.60
N GLN A 171 4.58 -2.27 14.70
CA GLN A 171 4.60 -3.03 13.44
C GLN A 171 5.84 -2.70 12.60
N VAL A 172 6.26 -1.43 12.59
CA VAL A 172 7.48 -1.01 11.88
C VAL A 172 8.71 -1.69 12.51
N VAL A 173 8.82 -1.65 13.84
CA VAL A 173 9.96 -2.21 14.57
C VAL A 173 9.99 -3.75 14.47
N ASP A 174 8.82 -4.39 14.46
CA ASP A 174 8.70 -5.86 14.35
C ASP A 174 9.01 -6.36 12.93
N THR A 175 8.96 -5.49 11.92
CA THR A 175 9.31 -5.86 10.54
C THR A 175 10.84 -5.95 10.43
N ASP A 176 11.33 -7.02 9.80
CA ASP A 176 12.78 -7.15 9.54
C ASP A 176 13.31 -5.86 8.90
N PRO A 177 14.36 -5.23 9.46
CA PRO A 177 14.86 -3.94 8.96
C PRO A 177 15.25 -3.94 7.48
N GLU A 178 15.83 -5.03 6.96
CA GLU A 178 16.19 -5.12 5.55
C GLU A 178 14.94 -5.19 4.66
N VAL A 179 13.91 -5.91 5.11
CA VAL A 179 12.60 -5.98 4.42
C VAL A 179 11.96 -4.59 4.42
N PHE A 180 11.94 -3.92 5.59
CA PHE A 180 11.37 -2.57 5.72
C PHE A 180 12.06 -1.59 4.76
N LEU A 181 13.40 -1.59 4.76
CA LEU A 181 14.19 -0.73 3.85
C LEU A 181 13.93 -1.08 2.38
N ASN A 182 13.82 -2.37 2.05
CA ASN A 182 13.57 -2.79 0.67
C ASN A 182 12.21 -2.29 0.17
N VAL A 183 11.14 -2.46 0.95
CA VAL A 183 9.81 -1.97 0.53
C VAL A 183 9.78 -0.45 0.45
N PHE A 184 10.52 0.25 1.31
CA PHE A 184 10.64 1.70 1.23
C PHE A 184 11.37 2.12 -0.06
N LYS A 185 12.41 1.37 -0.45
CA LYS A 185 13.13 1.59 -1.73
C LYS A 185 12.23 1.29 -2.94
N ILE A 186 11.41 0.24 -2.89
CA ILE A 186 10.42 -0.04 -3.94
C ILE A 186 9.49 1.16 -4.10
N TYR A 187 8.94 1.66 -2.98
CA TYR A 187 8.09 2.84 -2.98
C TYR A 187 8.80 4.07 -3.57
N ALA A 188 10.06 4.30 -3.19
CA ALA A 188 10.85 5.45 -3.66
C ALA A 188 11.14 5.40 -5.16
N LYS A 189 11.45 4.20 -5.67
CA LYS A 189 11.83 3.98 -7.08
C LYS A 189 10.64 3.90 -8.02
N THR A 190 9.46 3.50 -7.51
CA THR A 190 8.30 3.27 -8.37
C THR A 190 7.71 4.60 -8.82
N GLU A 191 7.71 4.83 -10.14
CA GLU A 191 7.01 5.94 -10.76
C GLU A 191 5.91 5.38 -11.67
N MET A 192 4.67 5.60 -11.25
CA MET A 192 3.49 5.04 -11.92
C MET A 192 3.00 5.89 -13.09
N LEU A 193 3.32 7.18 -13.11
CA LEU A 193 2.71 8.13 -14.04
C LEU A 193 2.78 7.68 -15.51
N PRO A 194 3.93 7.18 -16.02
CA PRO A 194 4.02 6.78 -17.43
C PRO A 194 3.08 5.67 -17.84
N TRP A 195 2.61 4.85 -16.90
CA TRP A 195 1.79 3.68 -17.23
C TRP A 195 0.35 3.73 -16.69
N LEU A 196 -0.02 4.74 -15.87
CA LEU A 196 -1.39 4.88 -15.33
C LEU A 196 -2.45 5.00 -16.44
N LYS A 197 -2.13 5.68 -17.53
CA LYS A 197 -3.04 5.84 -18.69
C LYS A 197 -3.44 4.51 -19.32
N ASN A 198 -2.67 3.46 -19.08
CA ASN A 198 -2.93 2.12 -19.64
C ASN A 198 -3.92 1.31 -18.79
N ILE A 199 -4.30 1.81 -17.62
CA ILE A 199 -5.30 1.13 -16.77
C ILE A 199 -6.67 1.29 -17.43
N SER A 200 -7.27 0.16 -17.79
CA SER A 200 -8.58 0.10 -18.49
C SER A 200 -9.76 -0.16 -17.53
N LYS A 201 -9.49 -0.12 -16.23
CA LYS A 201 -10.50 -0.46 -15.20
C LYS A 201 -10.93 0.78 -14.43
N PRO A 202 -12.18 0.81 -13.92
CA PRO A 202 -12.62 1.91 -13.06
C PRO A 202 -11.69 2.04 -11.84
N CYS A 203 -11.28 3.27 -11.53
CA CYS A 203 -10.36 3.55 -10.43
C CYS A 203 -10.96 4.53 -9.42
N LEU A 204 -10.78 4.22 -8.14
CA LEU A 204 -11.03 5.16 -7.05
C LEU A 204 -9.67 5.62 -6.52
N LEU A 205 -9.45 6.93 -6.52
CA LEU A 205 -8.30 7.52 -5.85
C LEU A 205 -8.80 8.21 -4.58
N LEU A 206 -8.11 7.99 -3.46
CA LEU A 206 -8.52 8.55 -2.18
C LEU A 206 -7.27 8.90 -1.37
N THR A 207 -7.21 10.15 -0.88
CA THR A 207 -6.08 10.58 -0.05
C THR A 207 -6.54 11.59 1.00
N GLY A 208 -5.74 11.75 2.05
CA GLY A 208 -5.98 12.76 3.08
C GLY A 208 -5.58 14.15 2.61
N GLU A 209 -6.38 15.15 2.97
CA GLU A 209 -6.12 16.58 2.66
C GLU A 209 -4.73 17.02 3.11
N HIS A 210 -4.25 16.47 4.22
CA HIS A 210 -2.95 16.83 4.83
C HIS A 210 -1.86 15.76 4.63
N ASP A 211 -2.07 14.82 3.71
CA ASP A 211 -1.03 13.83 3.36
C ASP A 211 0.08 14.54 2.58
N GLY A 212 1.23 14.73 3.21
CA GLY A 212 2.35 15.47 2.61
C GLY A 212 3.11 14.66 1.56
N GLY A 213 3.12 13.33 1.70
CA GLY A 213 3.87 12.46 0.80
C GLY A 213 3.06 11.97 -0.39
N CYS A 214 1.78 11.68 -0.14
CA CYS A 214 0.84 11.21 -1.17
C CYS A 214 -0.29 12.25 -1.30
N SER A 215 0.12 13.48 -1.60
CA SER A 215 -0.71 14.68 -1.46
C SER A 215 -1.92 14.70 -2.42
N PRO A 216 -2.92 15.54 -2.12
CA PRO A 216 -4.01 15.80 -3.06
C PRO A 216 -3.51 16.14 -4.46
N LYS A 217 -2.47 16.99 -4.57
CA LYS A 217 -1.87 17.39 -5.87
C LYS A 217 -1.41 16.15 -6.67
N HIS A 218 -0.70 15.22 -6.02
CA HIS A 218 -0.25 13.99 -6.70
C HIS A 218 -1.43 13.13 -7.12
N ASN A 219 -2.47 13.07 -6.28
CA ASN A 219 -3.67 12.29 -6.58
C ASN A 219 -4.50 12.93 -7.72
N GLU A 220 -4.51 14.26 -7.83
CA GLU A 220 -5.10 14.97 -8.97
C GLU A 220 -4.35 14.64 -10.27
N ILE A 221 -3.01 14.65 -10.22
CA ILE A 221 -2.16 14.27 -11.37
C ILE A 221 -2.52 12.84 -11.82
N MET A 222 -2.59 11.89 -10.88
CA MET A 222 -2.93 10.50 -11.19
C MET A 222 -4.34 10.38 -11.77
N ALA A 223 -5.31 11.09 -11.18
CA ALA A 223 -6.71 11.04 -11.64
C ALA A 223 -6.85 11.56 -13.07
N ASN A 224 -6.04 12.57 -13.44
CA ASN A 224 -6.06 13.11 -14.81
C ASN A 224 -5.47 12.14 -15.84
N GLU A 225 -4.58 11.23 -15.41
CA GLU A 225 -3.98 10.23 -16.31
C GLU A 225 -4.87 9.00 -16.49
N ILE A 226 -5.72 8.70 -15.51
CA ILE A 226 -6.57 7.49 -15.56
C ILE A 226 -7.93 7.84 -16.18
N LYS A 227 -8.25 7.22 -17.30
CA LYS A 227 -9.45 7.52 -18.10
C LYS A 227 -10.76 7.42 -17.31
N ASP A 228 -10.90 6.38 -16.49
CA ASP A 228 -12.11 6.14 -15.69
C ASP A 228 -11.74 6.19 -14.21
N SER A 229 -11.71 7.40 -13.68
CA SER A 229 -11.29 7.62 -12.31
C SER A 229 -12.23 8.53 -11.53
N LYS A 230 -12.28 8.31 -10.21
CA LYS A 230 -12.98 9.16 -9.26
C LYS A 230 -12.00 9.50 -8.14
N LEU A 231 -11.80 10.80 -7.87
CA LEU A 231 -10.93 11.27 -6.80
C LEU A 231 -11.75 11.73 -5.60
N VAL A 232 -11.33 11.28 -4.41
CA VAL A 232 -11.92 11.71 -3.12
C VAL A 232 -10.78 12.20 -2.23
N ILE A 233 -10.91 13.44 -1.73
CA ILE A 233 -9.97 14.01 -0.76
C ILE A 233 -10.68 14.01 0.61
N LEU A 234 -10.07 13.32 1.58
CA LEU A 234 -10.62 13.22 2.93
C LEU A 234 -10.19 14.45 3.76
N PRO A 235 -11.14 15.32 4.14
CA PRO A 235 -10.76 16.53 4.88
C PRO A 235 -10.19 16.18 6.26
N LYS A 236 -9.15 16.93 6.66
CA LYS A 236 -8.47 16.80 7.97
C LYS A 236 -7.62 15.54 8.18
N TYR A 237 -7.55 14.62 7.22
CA TYR A 237 -6.73 13.41 7.37
C TYR A 237 -5.33 13.59 6.81
N LYS A 238 -4.37 12.91 7.41
CA LYS A 238 -3.03 12.66 6.89
C LYS A 238 -2.99 11.25 6.26
N HIS A 239 -1.78 10.68 6.16
CA HIS A 239 -1.52 9.41 5.46
C HIS A 239 -2.26 8.21 6.07
N SER A 240 -2.31 8.10 7.41
CA SER A 240 -2.85 6.92 8.10
C SER A 240 -4.33 7.07 8.46
N PHE A 241 -5.18 7.33 7.46
CA PHE A 241 -6.64 7.45 7.68
C PHE A 241 -7.31 6.09 7.94
N LEU A 242 -6.64 4.99 7.78
CA LEU A 242 -7.16 3.64 8.11
C LEU A 242 -7.20 3.36 9.62
N UNK A 243 -6.51 4.10 10.12
CA UNK A 243 -6.39 3.97 11.52
C UNK A 243 -7.26 4.65 12.32
#